data_29aaadea3b27800cd60eaac92425a1a6
#
_entry.id   29aaadea3b27800cd60eaac92425a1a6
#
_cell.length_a   1.000
_cell.length_b   1.000
_cell.length_c   1.000
_cell.angle_alpha   90.00
_cell.angle_beta   90.00
_cell.angle_gamma   90.00
#
_symmetry.space_group_name_H-M   'P 1'
#
loop_
_entity.id
_entity.type
_entity.pdbx_description
1 polymer ?
#
loop_
_entity_poly.entity_id
_entity_poly.type
_entity_poly.pdbx_seq_one_letter_code
_entity_poly.pdbx_strand_id
1 'polypeptide(L)'
;LLYGSVFLMATSAIGPAFLTQTAVFTAQFYASFAFAILISILIDIGAQINIWRVLVVTGLRGQEVSYKVVPGLGTVISILIAFGGLAFNIGNIAGAGLGLNAMFGLDVKWGAAITAIFSILIFVSKSGQKIMDVVSMILGVVMILVVAYVMVVSNPPYGDALVHMVAPEHPIKLILPIITLVGGTVGGYITFAGAHRLLDSGMKGKEFLPFVNRSAIAGILTTGVMRTLLFLAVLGVVVTGVTLSAENPPASVFEHAIGPIGKNIFGVVIFAAAMSSVIGSAYTSATFLKTLH
;
A
#
# COMPACT_ATOMS: atom_id res chain seq x y z
N LEU A 1 3.28 18.54 9.41
CA LEU A 1 1.92 18.28 8.90
C LEU A 1 1.95 17.71 7.48
N LEU A 2 2.69 18.32 6.53
CA LEU A 2 2.82 17.81 5.14
C LEU A 2 3.26 16.35 5.13
N TYR A 3 4.30 16.04 5.87
CA TYR A 3 4.86 14.68 5.91
C TYR A 3 3.94 13.65 6.58
N GLY A 4 3.08 14.07 7.51
CA GLY A 4 2.20 13.15 8.25
C GLY A 4 1.11 12.51 7.38
N SER A 5 0.39 13.29 6.56
CA SER A 5 -0.67 12.77 5.69
C SER A 5 -0.11 11.99 4.49
N VAL A 6 0.98 12.48 3.88
CA VAL A 6 1.71 11.80 2.81
C VAL A 6 2.25 10.46 3.31
N PHE A 7 2.87 10.47 4.48
CA PHE A 7 3.46 9.26 5.07
C PHE A 7 2.39 8.25 5.47
N LEU A 8 1.31 8.68 6.10
CA LEU A 8 0.21 7.80 6.49
C LEU A 8 -0.42 7.13 5.25
N MET A 9 -0.66 7.90 4.19
CA MET A 9 -1.18 7.35 2.94
C MET A 9 -0.20 6.35 2.32
N ALA A 10 1.07 6.72 2.18
CA ALA A 10 2.08 5.86 1.57
C ALA A 10 2.31 4.57 2.37
N THR A 11 2.42 4.64 3.71
CA THR A 11 2.60 3.45 4.56
C THR A 11 1.35 2.59 4.62
N SER A 12 0.15 3.18 4.50
CA SER A 12 -1.09 2.40 4.39
C SER A 12 -1.20 1.67 3.07
N ALA A 13 -0.67 2.24 1.98
CA ALA A 13 -0.65 1.61 0.67
C ALA A 13 0.44 0.54 0.53
N ILE A 14 1.63 0.78 1.12
CA ILE A 14 2.78 -0.15 1.05
C ILE A 14 2.60 -1.23 2.14
N GLY A 15 1.60 -2.08 1.95
CA GLY A 15 1.34 -3.24 2.79
C GLY A 15 1.75 -4.56 2.12
N PRO A 16 1.51 -5.70 2.78
CA PRO A 16 1.82 -7.02 2.24
C PRO A 16 1.23 -7.30 0.87
N ALA A 17 -0.02 -6.89 0.64
CA ALA A 17 -0.69 -7.05 -0.65
C ALA A 17 0.04 -6.30 -1.78
N PHE A 18 0.49 -5.07 -1.51
CA PHE A 18 1.28 -4.28 -2.45
C PHE A 18 2.57 -4.99 -2.89
N LEU A 19 3.30 -5.58 -1.94
CA LEU A 19 4.55 -6.29 -2.18
C LEU A 19 4.31 -7.59 -2.97
N THR A 20 3.31 -8.37 -2.55
CA THR A 20 2.96 -9.63 -3.18
C THR A 20 2.42 -9.45 -4.60
N GLN A 21 1.48 -8.51 -4.80
CA GLN A 21 0.94 -8.20 -6.13
C GLN A 21 2.05 -7.76 -7.10
N THR A 22 2.96 -6.89 -6.65
CA THR A 22 4.08 -6.44 -7.50
C THR A 22 4.96 -7.61 -7.90
N ALA A 23 5.31 -8.51 -6.97
CA ALA A 23 6.13 -9.68 -7.28
C ALA A 23 5.41 -10.65 -8.24
N VAL A 24 4.15 -10.99 -7.96
CA VAL A 24 3.35 -11.92 -8.76
C VAL A 24 3.13 -11.40 -10.18
N PHE A 25 2.69 -10.14 -10.32
CA PHE A 25 2.43 -9.58 -11.65
C PHE A 25 3.72 -9.34 -12.45
N THR A 26 4.83 -9.03 -11.79
CA THR A 26 6.13 -8.96 -12.48
C THR A 26 6.54 -10.33 -13.02
N ALA A 27 6.38 -11.40 -12.24
CA ALA A 27 6.67 -12.75 -12.67
C ALA A 27 5.74 -13.22 -13.82
N GLN A 28 4.50 -12.71 -13.85
CA GLN A 28 3.51 -13.07 -14.87
C GLN A 28 3.66 -12.29 -16.18
N PHE A 29 3.98 -10.98 -16.10
CA PHE A 29 3.96 -10.06 -17.24
C PHE A 29 5.34 -9.50 -17.59
N TYR A 30 6.38 -9.84 -16.83
CA TYR A 30 7.75 -9.38 -17.03
C TYR A 30 7.80 -7.84 -17.22
N ALA A 31 8.56 -7.37 -18.21
CA ALA A 31 8.73 -5.95 -18.52
C ALA A 31 7.41 -5.22 -18.82
N SER A 32 6.40 -5.91 -19.40
CA SER A 32 5.10 -5.32 -19.73
C SER A 32 4.32 -4.83 -18.50
N PHE A 33 4.64 -5.33 -17.29
CA PHE A 33 4.02 -4.83 -16.06
C PHE A 33 4.35 -3.37 -15.76
N ALA A 34 5.46 -2.82 -16.31
CA ALA A 34 5.79 -1.40 -16.23
C ALA A 34 4.66 -0.49 -16.73
N PHE A 35 3.95 -0.90 -17.81
CA PHE A 35 2.79 -0.18 -18.32
C PHE A 35 1.65 -0.13 -17.28
N ALA A 36 1.35 -1.25 -16.64
CA ALA A 36 0.31 -1.29 -15.60
C ALA A 36 0.66 -0.38 -14.42
N ILE A 37 1.93 -0.31 -14.02
CA ILE A 37 2.40 0.60 -12.98
C ILE A 37 2.21 2.06 -13.42
N LEU A 38 2.63 2.43 -14.62
CA LEU A 38 2.48 3.80 -15.12
C LEU A 38 1.02 4.24 -15.16
N ILE A 39 0.15 3.42 -15.76
CA ILE A 39 -1.28 3.74 -15.89
C ILE A 39 -1.94 3.82 -14.51
N SER A 40 -1.62 2.91 -13.58
CA SER A 40 -2.17 2.98 -12.22
C SER A 40 -1.78 4.26 -11.51
N ILE A 41 -0.52 4.72 -11.60
CA ILE A 41 -0.06 5.98 -11.01
C ILE A 41 -0.84 7.17 -11.56
N LEU A 42 -1.06 7.23 -12.88
CA LEU A 42 -1.82 8.32 -13.50
C LEU A 42 -3.28 8.36 -13.04
N ILE A 43 -3.94 7.20 -12.97
CA ILE A 43 -5.30 7.07 -12.45
C ILE A 43 -5.35 7.45 -10.97
N ASP A 44 -4.41 6.96 -10.17
CA ASP A 44 -4.34 7.19 -8.73
C ASP A 44 -4.17 8.68 -8.41
N ILE A 45 -3.29 9.40 -9.14
CA ILE A 45 -3.12 10.85 -8.99
C ILE A 45 -4.44 11.56 -9.26
N GLY A 46 -5.12 11.25 -10.36
CA GLY A 46 -6.39 11.85 -10.72
C GLY A 46 -7.48 11.60 -9.66
N ALA A 47 -7.63 10.35 -9.25
CA ALA A 47 -8.63 9.96 -8.25
C ALA A 47 -8.35 10.62 -6.88
N GLN A 48 -7.13 10.53 -6.39
CA GLN A 48 -6.78 11.04 -5.06
C GLN A 48 -6.89 12.56 -4.97
N ILE A 49 -6.40 13.29 -5.97
CA ILE A 49 -6.53 14.76 -6.01
C ILE A 49 -8.00 15.17 -5.94
N ASN A 50 -8.87 14.55 -6.73
CA ASN A 50 -10.29 14.89 -6.76
C ASN A 50 -10.97 14.62 -5.42
N ILE A 51 -10.76 13.44 -4.84
CA ILE A 51 -11.34 13.06 -3.55
C ILE A 51 -10.85 14.01 -2.45
N TRP A 52 -9.55 14.25 -2.34
CA TRP A 52 -8.98 15.08 -1.28
C TRP A 52 -9.43 16.53 -1.38
N ARG A 53 -9.52 17.10 -2.61
CA ARG A 53 -10.06 18.45 -2.85
C ARG A 53 -11.50 18.58 -2.35
N VAL A 54 -12.35 17.63 -2.73
CA VAL A 54 -13.77 17.67 -2.34
C VAL A 54 -13.90 17.64 -0.82
N LEU A 55 -13.21 16.72 -0.16
CA LEU A 55 -13.29 16.58 1.29
C LEU A 55 -12.76 17.81 2.04
N VAL A 56 -11.60 18.32 1.64
CA VAL A 56 -11.01 19.49 2.31
C VAL A 56 -11.81 20.77 2.05
N VAL A 57 -12.26 21.02 0.81
CA VAL A 57 -13.06 22.21 0.50
C VAL A 57 -14.40 22.21 1.22
N THR A 58 -15.05 21.05 1.31
CA THR A 58 -16.34 20.93 2.01
C THR A 58 -16.18 20.87 3.52
N GLY A 59 -14.99 20.50 4.02
CA GLY A 59 -14.75 20.21 5.43
C GLY A 59 -15.50 18.99 5.95
N LEU A 60 -16.04 18.16 5.05
CA LEU A 60 -16.88 17.01 5.34
C LEU A 60 -16.11 15.71 5.06
N ARG A 61 -16.45 14.66 5.80
CA ARG A 61 -15.94 13.30 5.55
C ARG A 61 -16.61 12.68 4.34
N GLY A 62 -16.01 11.63 3.78
CA GLY A 62 -16.50 10.98 2.56
C GLY A 62 -17.97 10.56 2.62
N GLN A 63 -18.40 9.95 3.71
CA GLN A 63 -19.80 9.56 3.92
C GLN A 63 -20.75 10.75 4.05
N GLU A 64 -20.31 11.85 4.68
CA GLU A 64 -21.12 13.05 4.85
C GLU A 64 -21.35 13.77 3.51
N VAL A 65 -20.31 13.85 2.65
CA VAL A 65 -20.44 14.33 1.28
C VAL A 65 -21.43 13.49 0.50
N SER A 66 -21.31 12.17 0.60
CA SER A 66 -22.17 11.23 -0.12
C SER A 66 -23.64 11.35 0.30
N TYR A 67 -23.90 11.59 1.58
CA TYR A 67 -25.28 11.86 2.06
C TYR A 67 -25.87 13.12 1.45
N LYS A 68 -25.06 14.16 1.24
CA LYS A 68 -25.53 15.42 0.62
C LYS A 68 -25.86 15.26 -0.86
N VAL A 69 -25.20 14.33 -1.55
CA VAL A 69 -25.44 14.08 -2.98
C VAL A 69 -26.68 13.20 -3.18
N VAL A 70 -26.74 12.09 -2.43
CA VAL A 70 -27.88 11.17 -2.48
C VAL A 70 -28.21 10.68 -1.06
N PRO A 71 -29.44 10.89 -0.57
CA PRO A 71 -29.85 10.38 0.73
C PRO A 71 -29.63 8.85 0.82
N GLY A 72 -29.00 8.40 1.90
CA GLY A 72 -28.67 6.99 2.14
C GLY A 72 -27.35 6.50 1.53
N LEU A 73 -26.78 7.20 0.52
CA LEU A 73 -25.52 6.79 -0.12
C LEU A 73 -24.35 6.77 0.87
N GLY A 74 -24.34 7.70 1.84
CA GLY A 74 -23.30 7.74 2.87
C GLY A 74 -23.29 6.47 3.74
N THR A 75 -24.45 5.89 4.06
CA THR A 75 -24.54 4.60 4.78
C THR A 75 -23.96 3.46 3.95
N VAL A 76 -24.35 3.38 2.67
CA VAL A 76 -23.84 2.35 1.76
C VAL A 76 -22.32 2.42 1.67
N ILE A 77 -21.76 3.62 1.45
CA ILE A 77 -20.30 3.81 1.37
C ILE A 77 -19.63 3.47 2.70
N SER A 78 -20.23 3.84 3.85
CA SER A 78 -19.66 3.50 5.15
C SER A 78 -19.57 1.98 5.36
N ILE A 79 -20.60 1.24 4.98
CA ILE A 79 -20.61 -0.22 5.07
C ILE A 79 -19.56 -0.82 4.13
N LEU A 80 -19.49 -0.36 2.87
CA LEU A 80 -18.51 -0.85 1.90
C LEU A 80 -17.07 -0.56 2.33
N ILE A 81 -16.79 0.64 2.87
CA ILE A 81 -15.44 0.98 3.37
C ILE A 81 -15.09 0.17 4.61
N ALA A 82 -16.03 -0.03 5.54
CA ALA A 82 -15.79 -0.86 6.71
C ALA A 82 -15.51 -2.33 6.31
N PHE A 83 -16.28 -2.86 5.37
CA PHE A 83 -16.08 -4.22 4.85
C PHE A 83 -14.76 -4.35 4.07
N GLY A 84 -14.43 -3.35 3.23
CA GLY A 84 -13.15 -3.27 2.54
C GLY A 84 -11.98 -3.22 3.51
N GLY A 85 -12.08 -2.42 4.58
CA GLY A 85 -11.07 -2.35 5.64
C GLY A 85 -10.89 -3.68 6.37
N LEU A 86 -11.97 -4.42 6.62
CA LEU A 86 -11.90 -5.77 7.19
C LEU A 86 -11.15 -6.73 6.24
N ALA A 87 -11.51 -6.73 4.96
CA ALA A 87 -10.85 -7.58 3.95
C ALA A 87 -9.34 -7.26 3.84
N PHE A 88 -8.98 -5.97 3.84
CA PHE A 88 -7.57 -5.55 3.87
C PHE A 88 -6.86 -6.02 5.14
N ASN A 89 -7.51 -5.95 6.29
CA ASN A 89 -6.90 -6.39 7.54
C ASN A 89 -6.67 -7.90 7.59
N ILE A 90 -7.53 -8.70 7.00
CA ILE A 90 -7.30 -10.14 6.83
C ILE A 90 -6.01 -10.35 6.02
N GLY A 91 -5.84 -9.64 4.90
CA GLY A 91 -4.66 -9.71 4.07
C GLY A 91 -3.39 -9.19 4.78
N ASN A 92 -3.50 -8.09 5.53
CA ASN A 92 -2.38 -7.53 6.29
C ASN A 92 -1.91 -8.48 7.39
N ILE A 93 -2.83 -9.10 8.14
CA ILE A 93 -2.53 -10.07 9.19
C ILE A 93 -1.87 -11.32 8.59
N ALA A 94 -2.39 -11.82 7.46
CA ALA A 94 -1.76 -12.93 6.75
C ALA A 94 -0.34 -12.56 6.27
N GLY A 95 -0.16 -11.34 5.75
CA GLY A 95 1.15 -10.83 5.33
C GLY A 95 2.14 -10.67 6.48
N ALA A 96 1.68 -10.29 7.68
CA ALA A 96 2.52 -10.30 8.88
C ALA A 96 2.94 -11.73 9.24
N GLY A 97 2.03 -12.71 9.07
CA GLY A 97 2.34 -14.13 9.21
C GLY A 97 3.43 -14.59 8.24
N LEU A 98 3.40 -14.11 6.98
CA LEU A 98 4.49 -14.34 6.02
C LEU A 98 5.82 -13.73 6.47
N GLY A 99 5.78 -12.57 7.13
CA GLY A 99 6.97 -11.95 7.73
C GLY A 99 7.57 -12.82 8.82
N LEU A 100 6.75 -13.31 9.74
CA LEU A 100 7.18 -14.21 10.81
C LEU A 100 7.68 -15.56 10.26
N ASN A 101 7.05 -16.06 9.20
CA ASN A 101 7.53 -17.24 8.50
C ASN A 101 8.93 -17.04 7.90
N ALA A 102 9.14 -15.90 7.22
CA ALA A 102 10.44 -15.59 6.61
C ALA A 102 11.56 -15.48 7.64
N MET A 103 11.27 -14.91 8.84
CA MET A 103 12.28 -14.72 9.91
C MET A 103 12.53 -15.98 10.75
N PHE A 104 11.47 -16.71 11.09
CA PHE A 104 11.53 -17.74 12.12
C PHE A 104 11.09 -19.13 11.64
N GLY A 105 10.66 -19.26 10.37
CA GLY A 105 10.07 -20.51 9.86
C GLY A 105 8.72 -20.87 10.49
N LEU A 106 8.06 -19.93 11.18
CA LEU A 106 6.77 -20.17 11.81
C LEU A 106 5.69 -20.38 10.75
N ASP A 107 4.80 -21.34 10.96
CA ASP A 107 3.63 -21.52 10.06
C ASP A 107 2.84 -20.20 9.95
N VAL A 108 2.46 -19.83 8.72
CA VAL A 108 1.81 -18.55 8.42
C VAL A 108 0.52 -18.34 9.20
N LYS A 109 -0.26 -19.41 9.46
CA LYS A 109 -1.52 -19.33 10.22
C LYS A 109 -1.27 -18.95 11.68
N TRP A 110 -0.25 -19.57 12.31
CA TRP A 110 0.14 -19.21 13.68
C TRP A 110 0.73 -17.82 13.76
N GLY A 111 1.58 -17.45 12.79
CA GLY A 111 2.08 -16.09 12.67
C GLY A 111 0.97 -15.06 12.53
N ALA A 112 -0.05 -15.34 11.72
CA ALA A 112 -1.23 -14.50 11.54
C ALA A 112 -2.03 -14.38 12.86
N ALA A 113 -2.28 -15.49 13.56
CA ALA A 113 -3.01 -15.47 14.83
C ALA A 113 -2.31 -14.63 15.90
N ILE A 114 -1.00 -14.81 16.07
CA ILE A 114 -0.18 -14.02 17.00
C ILE A 114 -0.25 -12.52 16.62
N THR A 115 -0.11 -12.21 15.33
CA THR A 115 -0.17 -10.84 14.82
C THR A 115 -1.53 -10.21 15.05
N ALA A 116 -2.64 -10.94 14.87
CA ALA A 116 -3.98 -10.44 15.13
C ALA A 116 -4.14 -10.00 16.60
N ILE A 117 -3.72 -10.85 17.55
CA ILE A 117 -3.76 -10.52 18.98
C ILE A 117 -2.92 -9.28 19.27
N PHE A 118 -1.69 -9.23 18.74
CA PHE A 118 -0.77 -8.11 18.94
C PHE A 118 -1.32 -6.80 18.36
N SER A 119 -1.95 -6.86 17.18
CA SER A 119 -2.59 -5.71 16.54
C SER A 119 -3.73 -5.14 17.38
N ILE A 120 -4.56 -5.99 17.98
CA ILE A 120 -5.66 -5.57 18.87
C ILE A 120 -5.09 -4.85 20.09
N LEU A 121 -4.05 -5.41 20.73
CA LEU A 121 -3.42 -4.81 21.90
C LEU A 121 -2.81 -3.42 21.57
N ILE A 122 -2.14 -3.29 20.42
CA ILE A 122 -1.58 -2.01 19.97
C ILE A 122 -2.70 -1.02 19.65
N PHE A 123 -3.76 -1.45 18.97
CA PHE A 123 -4.87 -0.57 18.58
C PHE A 123 -5.58 0.03 19.80
N VAL A 124 -5.74 -0.73 20.86
CA VAL A 124 -6.33 -0.26 22.12
C VAL A 124 -5.38 0.67 22.89
N SER A 125 -4.06 0.53 22.69
CA SER A 125 -3.04 1.35 23.37
C SER A 125 -2.72 2.63 22.60
N LYS A 126 -3.01 3.80 23.16
CA LYS A 126 -2.65 5.11 22.56
C LYS A 126 -1.14 5.31 22.37
N SER A 127 -0.33 4.77 23.28
CA SER A 127 1.14 4.82 23.18
C SER A 127 1.67 3.84 22.13
N GLY A 128 1.08 2.67 22.03
CA GLY A 128 1.45 1.65 21.06
C GLY A 128 1.31 2.13 19.61
N GLN A 129 0.23 2.85 19.30
CA GLN A 129 0.00 3.40 17.95
C GLN A 129 1.12 4.37 17.53
N LYS A 130 1.53 5.30 18.41
CA LYS A 130 2.61 6.25 18.10
C LYS A 130 3.97 5.56 17.88
N ILE A 131 4.28 4.56 18.70
CA ILE A 131 5.51 3.79 18.58
C ILE A 131 5.51 3.03 17.25
N MET A 132 4.39 2.38 16.91
CA MET A 132 4.27 1.66 15.63
C MET A 132 4.39 2.57 14.42
N ASP A 133 3.81 3.78 14.45
CA ASP A 133 3.95 4.77 13.38
C ASP A 133 5.44 5.13 13.14
N VAL A 134 6.19 5.39 14.22
CA VAL A 134 7.62 5.72 14.12
C VAL A 134 8.45 4.51 13.62
N VAL A 135 8.20 3.33 14.18
CA VAL A 135 8.90 2.10 13.78
C VAL A 135 8.61 1.79 12.31
N SER A 136 7.34 1.86 11.89
CA SER A 136 6.95 1.61 10.49
C SER A 136 7.56 2.62 9.52
N MET A 137 7.70 3.89 9.95
CA MET A 137 8.37 4.92 9.16
C MET A 137 9.85 4.60 8.95
N ILE A 138 10.56 4.24 10.01
CA ILE A 138 11.99 3.87 9.93
C ILE A 138 12.16 2.63 9.06
N LEU A 139 11.37 1.60 9.29
CA LEU A 139 11.42 0.36 8.53
C LEU A 139 10.99 0.56 7.07
N GLY A 140 10.06 1.48 6.79
CA GLY A 140 9.70 1.87 5.43
C GLY A 140 10.87 2.49 4.67
N VAL A 141 11.66 3.36 5.32
CA VAL A 141 12.90 3.91 4.72
C VAL A 141 13.92 2.80 4.49
N VAL A 142 14.14 1.93 5.47
CA VAL A 142 15.04 0.77 5.34
C VAL A 142 14.59 -0.12 4.18
N MET A 143 13.29 -0.37 4.04
CA MET A 143 12.76 -1.17 2.93
C MET A 143 13.05 -0.54 1.58
N ILE A 144 12.86 0.76 1.41
CA ILE A 144 13.19 1.46 0.16
C ILE A 144 14.68 1.28 -0.18
N LEU A 145 15.56 1.43 0.80
CA LEU A 145 17.00 1.25 0.60
C LEU A 145 17.37 -0.19 0.24
N VAL A 146 16.77 -1.17 0.92
CA VAL A 146 17.00 -2.59 0.64
C VAL A 146 16.46 -2.97 -0.75
N VAL A 147 15.26 -2.50 -1.11
CA VAL A 147 14.68 -2.75 -2.43
C VAL A 147 15.53 -2.11 -3.53
N ALA A 148 16.00 -0.87 -3.32
CA ALA A 148 16.91 -0.21 -4.25
C ALA A 148 18.24 -0.98 -4.41
N TYR A 149 18.79 -1.49 -3.31
CA TYR A 149 19.97 -2.34 -3.35
C TYR A 149 19.73 -3.63 -4.14
N VAL A 150 18.62 -4.33 -3.84
CA VAL A 150 18.24 -5.56 -4.57
C VAL A 150 18.04 -5.28 -6.06
N MET A 151 17.40 -4.15 -6.41
CA MET A 151 17.25 -3.72 -7.80
C MET A 151 18.61 -3.60 -8.51
N VAL A 152 19.59 -2.96 -7.86
CA VAL A 152 20.94 -2.79 -8.46
C VAL A 152 21.63 -4.14 -8.61
N VAL A 153 21.60 -4.99 -7.59
CA VAL A 153 22.26 -6.31 -7.60
C VAL A 153 21.61 -7.26 -8.61
N SER A 154 20.28 -7.21 -8.76
CA SER A 154 19.54 -8.05 -9.71
C SER A 154 19.77 -7.67 -11.18
N ASN A 155 20.37 -6.51 -11.44
CA ASN A 155 20.69 -6.02 -12.80
C ASN A 155 19.53 -6.18 -13.81
N PRO A 156 18.37 -5.55 -13.56
CA PRO A 156 17.20 -5.73 -14.43
C PRO A 156 17.43 -5.16 -15.83
N PRO A 157 16.73 -5.64 -16.85
CA PRO A 157 16.77 -5.11 -18.20
C PRO A 157 16.04 -3.75 -18.27
N TYR A 158 16.71 -2.66 -17.84
CA TYR A 158 16.11 -1.31 -17.77
C TYR A 158 15.56 -0.81 -19.11
N GLY A 159 16.29 -1.07 -20.22
CA GLY A 159 15.85 -0.69 -21.57
C GLY A 159 14.55 -1.36 -21.96
N ASP A 160 14.42 -2.62 -21.69
CA ASP A 160 13.22 -3.42 -21.95
C ASP A 160 12.04 -2.94 -21.10
N ALA A 161 12.26 -2.68 -19.82
CA ALA A 161 11.25 -2.11 -18.93
C ALA A 161 10.74 -0.74 -19.42
N LEU A 162 11.62 0.14 -19.92
CA LEU A 162 11.26 1.44 -20.46
C LEU A 162 10.46 1.34 -21.76
N VAL A 163 10.84 0.44 -22.67
CA VAL A 163 10.09 0.21 -23.91
C VAL A 163 8.69 -0.31 -23.60
N HIS A 164 8.60 -1.33 -22.75
CA HIS A 164 7.30 -1.94 -22.40
C HIS A 164 6.44 -1.06 -21.48
N MET A 165 6.99 -0.02 -20.88
CA MET A 165 6.23 0.98 -20.13
C MET A 165 5.25 1.76 -21.03
N VAL A 166 5.59 1.95 -22.32
CA VAL A 166 4.75 2.69 -23.29
C VAL A 166 4.20 1.79 -24.40
N ALA A 167 4.84 0.65 -24.68
CA ALA A 167 4.45 -0.32 -25.71
C ALA A 167 4.44 -1.73 -25.13
N PRO A 168 3.48 -2.06 -24.23
CA PRO A 168 3.41 -3.39 -23.61
C PRO A 168 2.99 -4.44 -24.64
N GLU A 169 3.44 -5.67 -24.45
CA GLU A 169 3.00 -6.81 -25.24
C GLU A 169 1.55 -7.15 -24.97
N HIS A 170 0.69 -7.45 -24.82
CA HIS A 170 -0.68 -7.82 -24.49
C HIS A 170 -1.41 -6.81 -23.58
N PRO A 171 -1.67 -5.55 -24.00
CA PRO A 171 -2.24 -4.51 -23.15
C PRO A 171 -3.58 -4.88 -22.52
N ILE A 172 -4.40 -5.69 -23.20
CA ILE A 172 -5.71 -6.14 -22.68
C ILE A 172 -5.53 -7.02 -21.43
N LYS A 173 -4.49 -7.86 -21.37
CA LYS A 173 -4.22 -8.69 -20.19
C LYS A 173 -3.77 -7.89 -18.98
N LEU A 174 -3.32 -6.65 -19.18
CA LEU A 174 -2.89 -5.75 -18.11
C LEU A 174 -4.04 -4.99 -17.44
N ILE A 175 -5.27 -5.07 -17.97
CA ILE A 175 -6.44 -4.41 -17.38
C ILE A 175 -6.68 -4.88 -15.95
N LEU A 176 -6.66 -6.19 -15.70
CA LEU A 176 -6.85 -6.74 -14.37
C LEU A 176 -5.72 -6.32 -13.39
N PRO A 177 -4.43 -6.43 -13.73
CA PRO A 177 -3.35 -5.81 -12.95
C PRO A 177 -3.59 -4.33 -12.64
N ILE A 178 -3.94 -3.48 -13.63
CA ILE A 178 -4.19 -2.05 -13.43
C ILE A 178 -5.30 -1.84 -12.39
N ILE A 179 -6.45 -2.50 -12.55
CA ILE A 179 -7.57 -2.40 -11.60
C ILE A 179 -7.13 -2.83 -10.20
N THR A 180 -6.34 -3.90 -10.11
CA THR A 180 -5.84 -4.42 -8.83
C THR A 180 -4.87 -3.44 -8.18
N LEU A 181 -3.97 -2.82 -8.95
CA LEU A 181 -3.05 -1.81 -8.44
C LEU A 181 -3.78 -0.56 -7.94
N VAL A 182 -4.71 -0.03 -8.73
CA VAL A 182 -5.54 1.13 -8.34
C VAL A 182 -6.35 0.82 -7.08
N GLY A 183 -6.98 -0.36 -7.02
CA GLY A 183 -7.71 -0.83 -5.84
C GLY A 183 -6.84 -0.93 -4.59
N GLY A 184 -5.59 -1.35 -4.74
CA GLY A 184 -4.61 -1.48 -3.65
C GLY A 184 -3.89 -0.19 -3.26
N THR A 185 -4.05 0.91 -4.02
CA THR A 185 -3.37 2.20 -3.76
C THR A 185 -4.35 3.28 -3.31
N VAL A 186 -5.35 3.60 -4.12
CA VAL A 186 -6.35 4.64 -3.82
C VAL A 186 -7.73 4.06 -3.55
N GLY A 187 -7.95 2.80 -3.85
CA GLY A 187 -9.21 2.10 -3.62
C GLY A 187 -9.54 1.93 -2.15
N GLY A 188 -10.81 1.76 -1.86
CA GLY A 188 -11.29 1.48 -0.52
C GLY A 188 -10.93 2.55 0.50
N TYR A 189 -10.35 2.12 1.62
CA TYR A 189 -10.07 3.00 2.75
C TYR A 189 -8.85 3.91 2.59
N ILE A 190 -7.88 3.56 1.73
CA ILE A 190 -6.53 4.16 1.73
C ILE A 190 -6.57 5.65 1.41
N THR A 191 -7.31 6.04 0.35
CA THR A 191 -7.44 7.46 -0.02
C THR A 191 -8.13 8.27 1.09
N PHE A 192 -9.11 7.69 1.77
CA PHE A 192 -9.81 8.35 2.87
C PHE A 192 -8.96 8.46 4.14
N ALA A 193 -8.03 7.51 4.40
CA ALA A 193 -7.13 7.58 5.54
C ALA A 193 -6.34 8.90 5.55
N GLY A 194 -5.72 9.26 4.43
CA GLY A 194 -4.99 10.52 4.28
C GLY A 194 -5.89 11.74 4.35
N ALA A 195 -7.01 11.75 3.62
CA ALA A 195 -7.94 12.88 3.59
C ALA A 195 -8.59 13.15 4.95
N HIS A 196 -9.06 12.12 5.65
CA HIS A 196 -9.64 12.29 6.99
C HIS A 196 -8.60 12.77 8.01
N ARG A 197 -7.33 12.37 7.88
CA ARG A 197 -6.23 12.89 8.70
C ARG A 197 -6.01 14.38 8.47
N LEU A 198 -6.13 14.88 7.24
CA LEU A 198 -6.08 16.32 6.94
C LEU A 198 -7.24 17.06 7.63
N LEU A 199 -8.46 16.54 7.54
CA LEU A 199 -9.63 17.12 8.20
C LEU A 199 -9.47 17.13 9.72
N ASP A 200 -8.97 16.06 10.31
CA ASP A 200 -8.74 15.96 11.77
C ASP A 200 -7.63 16.92 12.24
N SER A 201 -6.70 17.32 11.37
CA SER A 201 -5.69 18.35 11.64
C SER A 201 -6.20 19.79 11.44
N GLY A 202 -7.49 19.96 11.13
CA GLY A 202 -8.13 21.27 10.96
C GLY A 202 -7.99 21.89 9.57
N MET A 203 -7.47 21.14 8.57
CA MET A 203 -7.34 21.65 7.21
C MET A 203 -8.70 21.57 6.49
N LYS A 204 -9.40 22.70 6.45
CA LYS A 204 -10.72 22.85 5.82
C LYS A 204 -10.77 24.17 5.06
N GLY A 205 -11.24 24.14 3.82
CA GLY A 205 -11.42 25.32 2.99
C GLY A 205 -10.55 25.34 1.74
N LYS A 206 -10.85 26.28 0.86
CA LYS A 206 -10.19 26.44 -0.45
C LYS A 206 -8.73 26.90 -0.34
N GLU A 207 -8.39 27.60 0.72
CA GLU A 207 -7.05 28.10 1.02
C GLU A 207 -6.01 26.99 1.14
N PHE A 208 -6.42 25.78 1.52
CA PHE A 208 -5.54 24.61 1.66
C PHE A 208 -5.33 23.83 0.35
N LEU A 209 -6.03 24.17 -0.74
CA LEU A 209 -5.94 23.42 -2.00
C LEU A 209 -4.50 23.24 -2.53
N PRO A 210 -3.62 24.27 -2.55
CA PRO A 210 -2.24 24.08 -3.02
C PRO A 210 -1.48 23.03 -2.22
N PHE A 211 -1.67 23.03 -0.89
CA PHE A 211 -1.08 22.07 0.02
C PHE A 211 -1.64 20.65 -0.21
N VAL A 212 -2.96 20.52 -0.30
CA VAL A 212 -3.66 19.25 -0.52
C VAL A 212 -3.23 18.59 -1.82
N ASN A 213 -3.14 19.38 -2.90
CA ASN A 213 -2.69 18.86 -4.20
C ASN A 213 -1.27 18.31 -4.12
N ARG A 214 -0.33 19.05 -3.52
CA ARG A 214 1.06 18.61 -3.35
C ARG A 214 1.14 17.35 -2.50
N SER A 215 0.37 17.29 -1.41
CA SER A 215 0.34 16.12 -0.53
C SER A 215 -0.23 14.89 -1.22
N ALA A 216 -1.32 15.06 -1.97
CA ALA A 216 -1.95 13.98 -2.72
C ALA A 216 -0.99 13.39 -3.78
N ILE A 217 -0.37 14.26 -4.58
CA ILE A 217 0.60 13.85 -5.60
C ILE A 217 1.82 13.19 -4.95
N ALA A 218 2.38 13.80 -3.91
CA ALA A 218 3.57 13.26 -3.24
C ALA A 218 3.32 11.87 -2.65
N GLY A 219 2.14 11.62 -2.07
CA GLY A 219 1.76 10.30 -1.56
C GLY A 219 1.76 9.23 -2.66
N ILE A 220 1.11 9.52 -3.79
CA ILE A 220 1.07 8.59 -4.93
C ILE A 220 2.46 8.39 -5.55
N LEU A 221 3.23 9.46 -5.73
CA LEU A 221 4.59 9.33 -6.27
C LEU A 221 5.50 8.51 -5.35
N THR A 222 5.38 8.65 -4.04
CA THR A 222 6.15 7.84 -3.08
C THR A 222 5.83 6.35 -3.23
N THR A 223 4.54 6.00 -3.30
CA THR A 223 4.13 4.60 -3.53
C THR A 223 4.53 4.12 -4.92
N GLY A 224 4.44 4.98 -5.93
CA GLY A 224 4.83 4.68 -7.31
C GLY A 224 6.34 4.40 -7.42
N VAL A 225 7.18 5.21 -6.79
CA VAL A 225 8.64 4.97 -6.74
C VAL A 225 8.93 3.64 -6.07
N MET A 226 8.33 3.37 -4.92
CA MET A 226 8.53 2.09 -4.22
C MET A 226 8.12 0.90 -5.08
N ARG A 227 6.97 0.99 -5.77
CA ARG A 227 6.50 -0.07 -6.67
C ARG A 227 7.43 -0.28 -7.86
N THR A 228 7.94 0.81 -8.45
CA THR A 228 8.88 0.74 -9.57
C THR A 228 10.21 0.10 -9.15
N LEU A 229 10.74 0.48 -8.00
CA LEU A 229 11.96 -0.14 -7.47
C LEU A 229 11.77 -1.64 -7.22
N LEU A 230 10.65 -2.02 -6.59
CA LEU A 230 10.34 -3.43 -6.33
C LEU A 230 10.09 -4.20 -7.64
N PHE A 231 9.36 -3.62 -8.58
CA PHE A 231 9.17 -4.20 -9.92
C PHE A 231 10.51 -4.50 -10.60
N LEU A 232 11.41 -3.54 -10.62
CA LEU A 232 12.74 -3.71 -11.22
C LEU A 232 13.57 -4.77 -10.48
N ALA A 233 13.53 -4.76 -9.14
CA ALA A 233 14.21 -5.78 -8.34
C ALA A 233 13.69 -7.20 -8.67
N VAL A 234 12.37 -7.37 -8.75
CA VAL A 234 11.75 -8.64 -9.13
C VAL A 234 12.07 -9.02 -10.57
N LEU A 235 11.96 -8.05 -11.50
CA LEU A 235 12.23 -8.27 -12.92
C LEU A 235 13.65 -8.81 -13.13
N GLY A 236 14.65 -8.20 -12.47
CA GLY A 236 16.03 -8.68 -12.55
C GLY A 236 16.20 -10.13 -12.09
N VAL A 237 15.44 -10.56 -11.08
CA VAL A 237 15.49 -11.96 -10.61
C VAL A 237 14.74 -12.91 -11.56
N VAL A 238 13.52 -12.56 -11.98
CA VAL A 238 12.70 -13.50 -12.78
C VAL A 238 13.22 -13.70 -14.20
N VAL A 239 13.90 -12.70 -14.79
CA VAL A 239 14.52 -12.86 -16.13
C VAL A 239 15.69 -13.85 -16.14
N THR A 240 16.26 -14.19 -14.99
CA THR A 240 17.28 -15.24 -14.87
C THR A 240 16.70 -16.67 -14.88
N GLY A 241 15.37 -16.80 -15.00
CA GLY A 241 14.67 -18.09 -14.99
C GLY A 241 14.33 -18.60 -13.58
N VAL A 242 14.50 -17.79 -12.56
CA VAL A 242 14.15 -18.15 -11.18
C VAL A 242 12.63 -18.18 -11.02
N THR A 243 12.10 -19.29 -10.52
CA THR A 243 10.70 -19.43 -10.11
C THR A 243 10.54 -18.93 -8.68
N LEU A 244 9.68 -17.92 -8.48
CA LEU A 244 9.38 -17.41 -7.16
C LEU A 244 8.59 -18.44 -6.33
N SER A 245 8.83 -18.47 -5.01
CA SER A 245 8.06 -19.32 -4.10
C SER A 245 6.57 -18.92 -4.14
N ALA A 246 5.71 -19.92 -4.30
CA ALA A 246 4.26 -19.69 -4.29
C ALA A 246 3.74 -19.21 -2.91
N GLU A 247 4.42 -19.59 -1.82
CA GLU A 247 4.02 -19.22 -0.47
C GLU A 247 4.38 -17.77 -0.11
N ASN A 248 5.56 -17.31 -0.55
CA ASN A 248 6.06 -15.97 -0.24
C ASN A 248 6.88 -15.42 -1.41
N PRO A 249 6.23 -15.02 -2.54
CA PRO A 249 6.93 -14.59 -3.74
C PRO A 249 7.94 -13.46 -3.50
N PRO A 250 7.60 -12.36 -2.81
CA PRO A 250 8.56 -11.28 -2.60
C PRO A 250 9.74 -11.69 -1.71
N ALA A 251 9.54 -12.51 -0.67
CA ALA A 251 10.64 -12.99 0.17
C ALA A 251 11.66 -13.80 -0.63
N SER A 252 11.19 -14.62 -1.58
CA SER A 252 12.07 -15.42 -2.43
C SER A 252 12.93 -14.56 -3.38
N VAL A 253 12.45 -13.40 -3.81
CA VAL A 253 13.24 -12.42 -4.57
C VAL A 253 14.44 -11.93 -3.75
N PHE A 254 14.20 -11.52 -2.50
CA PHE A 254 15.26 -11.03 -1.61
C PHE A 254 16.23 -12.14 -1.21
N GLU A 255 15.72 -13.34 -0.97
CA GLU A 255 16.55 -14.51 -0.69
C GLU A 255 17.45 -14.88 -1.86
N HIS A 256 16.94 -14.82 -3.08
CA HIS A 256 17.73 -15.11 -4.27
C HIS A 256 18.80 -14.04 -4.52
N ALA A 257 18.46 -12.75 -4.35
CA ALA A 257 19.36 -11.64 -4.65
C ALA A 257 20.48 -11.47 -3.63
N ILE A 258 20.21 -11.62 -2.34
CA ILE A 258 21.16 -11.32 -1.25
C ILE A 258 21.20 -12.40 -0.15
N GLY A 259 20.68 -13.58 -0.44
CA GLY A 259 20.75 -14.75 0.45
C GLY A 259 19.81 -14.70 1.67
N PRO A 260 20.04 -15.56 2.67
CA PRO A 260 19.17 -15.67 3.85
C PRO A 260 19.01 -14.37 4.63
N ILE A 261 20.03 -13.51 4.64
CA ILE A 261 19.98 -12.18 5.28
C ILE A 261 18.89 -11.32 4.62
N GLY A 262 18.80 -11.35 3.29
CA GLY A 262 17.78 -10.63 2.55
C GLY A 262 16.37 -11.07 2.90
N LYS A 263 16.14 -12.38 2.98
CA LYS A 263 14.88 -12.96 3.42
C LYS A 263 14.46 -12.47 4.82
N ASN A 264 15.40 -12.48 5.77
CA ASN A 264 15.13 -12.05 7.13
C ASN A 264 14.82 -10.54 7.20
N ILE A 265 15.61 -9.69 6.52
CA ILE A 265 15.35 -8.24 6.46
C ILE A 265 13.98 -7.99 5.84
N PHE A 266 13.64 -8.66 4.74
CA PHE A 266 12.33 -8.56 4.13
C PHE A 266 11.22 -8.99 5.10
N GLY A 267 11.44 -10.07 5.87
CA GLY A 267 10.50 -10.55 6.88
C GLY A 267 10.19 -9.48 7.95
N VAL A 268 11.22 -8.80 8.47
CA VAL A 268 11.03 -7.69 9.43
C VAL A 268 10.23 -6.56 8.82
N VAL A 269 10.56 -6.18 7.59
CA VAL A 269 9.91 -5.04 6.91
C VAL A 269 8.46 -5.32 6.58
N ILE A 270 8.15 -6.51 6.02
CA ILE A 270 6.76 -6.87 5.68
C ILE A 270 5.91 -6.99 6.95
N PHE A 271 6.46 -7.48 8.06
CA PHE A 271 5.78 -7.53 9.35
C PHE A 271 5.41 -6.12 9.83
N ALA A 272 6.36 -5.20 9.83
CA ALA A 272 6.12 -3.82 10.26
C ALA A 272 5.15 -3.07 9.32
N ALA A 273 5.28 -3.25 8.00
CA ALA A 273 4.35 -2.72 7.01
C ALA A 273 2.93 -3.25 7.21
N ALA A 274 2.79 -4.54 7.50
CA ALA A 274 1.52 -5.17 7.82
C ALA A 274 0.88 -4.55 9.07
N MET A 275 1.66 -4.40 10.14
CA MET A 275 1.19 -3.82 11.39
C MET A 275 0.70 -2.38 11.22
N SER A 276 1.43 -1.54 10.50
CA SER A 276 1.01 -0.16 10.22
C SER A 276 -0.24 -0.10 9.35
N SER A 277 -0.35 -0.98 8.35
CA SER A 277 -1.52 -1.07 7.47
C SER A 277 -2.78 -1.53 8.23
N VAL A 278 -2.65 -2.47 9.18
CA VAL A 278 -3.77 -2.88 10.07
C VAL A 278 -4.29 -1.69 10.86
N ILE A 279 -3.41 -0.89 11.45
CA ILE A 279 -3.79 0.29 12.24
C ILE A 279 -4.47 1.33 11.34
N GLY A 280 -3.91 1.64 10.18
CA GLY A 280 -4.48 2.59 9.21
C GLY A 280 -5.87 2.19 8.72
N SER A 281 -6.04 0.91 8.39
CA SER A 281 -7.33 0.35 7.95
C SER A 281 -8.37 0.38 9.07
N ALA A 282 -8.01 -0.05 10.29
CA ALA A 282 -8.90 -0.02 11.43
C ALA A 282 -9.32 1.42 11.79
N TYR A 283 -8.39 2.37 11.78
CA TYR A 283 -8.68 3.80 11.99
C TYR A 283 -9.71 4.31 10.98
N THR A 284 -9.47 4.07 9.69
CA THR A 284 -10.35 4.59 8.63
C THR A 284 -11.73 3.96 8.72
N SER A 285 -11.83 2.65 8.87
CA SER A 285 -13.12 1.96 9.06
C SER A 285 -13.89 2.52 10.25
N ALA A 286 -13.21 2.75 11.39
CA ALA A 286 -13.83 3.36 12.55
C ALA A 286 -14.34 4.78 12.28
N THR A 287 -13.64 5.58 11.45
CA THR A 287 -14.09 6.94 11.10
C THR A 287 -15.36 6.96 10.26
N PHE A 288 -15.59 5.92 9.45
CA PHE A 288 -16.82 5.77 8.67
C PHE A 288 -17.98 5.23 9.51
N LEU A 289 -17.70 4.32 10.45
CA LEU A 289 -18.74 3.72 11.31
C LEU A 289 -19.29 4.70 12.37
N LYS A 290 -18.48 5.66 12.85
CA LYS A 290 -18.88 6.65 13.87
C LYS A 290 -20.03 7.56 13.43
N THR A 291 -20.32 7.67 12.16
CA THR A 291 -21.35 8.55 11.59
C THR A 291 -22.55 7.77 11.04
N LEU A 292 -22.65 6.47 11.32
CA LEU A 292 -23.85 5.69 11.11
C LEU A 292 -24.85 5.96 12.24
N HIS A 293 -25.57 7.08 12.13
CA HIS A 293 -26.72 7.42 12.98
C HIS A 293 -27.98 7.50 12.15
#